data_65bd46ea4736f5161e2d1e8042b9ceec
#
_entry.id   65bd46ea4736f5161e2d1e8042b9ceec
#
_cell.length_a   1.000
_cell.length_b   1.000
_cell.length_c   1.000
_cell.angle_alpha   90.00
_cell.angle_beta   90.00
_cell.angle_gamma   90.00
#
_symmetry.space_group_name_H-M   'P 1'
#
loop_
_entity.id
_entity.type
_entity.pdbx_description
1 polymer ?
#
loop_
_entity_poly.entity_id
_entity_poly.type
_entity_poly.pdbx_seq_one_letter_code
_entity_poly.pdbx_strand_id
1 'polypeptide(L)'
;KELTANLGGCFIDLMDGQYIINVLEPKSWDDGSSDDGEEVPEAFKAKTKLSQHISFLRDFFRCYKDFSDREIDTIEIMLLKLYEKFGISDNSDFSRFKATDYPVLADLYELLESEYKNYDAKKKNLYDEKTLQNICLGLHSLCMGAESKFFNGYTNITDGKFVTFGVKGLLQASKNIRNALLFNVLSYMSNELLTKGNTVASLDEFYLFLSNLTAVEYIRNFMKRVRKKESSVILASQNLEDFCQEHIKELTKPLFSIPTHQFIFYAGAVDAKFYTDTLQLENSEYAIIRYPQRGVCLYKCGNERYCLCVTAPPHKAALFGSAGGR
;
A
#
# COMPACT_ATOMS: atom_id res chain seq x y z
N LYS A 1 -15.36 8.06 -9.09
CA LYS A 1 -15.28 8.05 -10.57
C LYS A 1 -15.67 9.41 -11.13
N GLU A 2 -16.86 9.90 -10.79
CA GLU A 2 -17.36 11.21 -11.25
C GLU A 2 -16.46 12.37 -10.78
N LEU A 3 -16.09 12.39 -9.50
CA LEU A 3 -15.14 13.36 -8.93
C LEU A 3 -13.83 13.39 -9.72
N THR A 4 -13.27 12.22 -10.04
CA THR A 4 -12.01 12.10 -10.78
C THR A 4 -12.15 12.68 -12.18
N ALA A 5 -13.24 12.37 -12.88
CA ALA A 5 -13.52 12.90 -14.21
C ALA A 5 -13.68 14.43 -14.18
N ASN A 6 -14.41 14.98 -13.20
CA ASN A 6 -14.62 16.42 -13.05
C ASN A 6 -13.32 17.20 -12.77
N LEU A 7 -12.33 16.53 -12.18
CA LEU A 7 -11.01 17.11 -11.93
C LEU A 7 -9.99 16.81 -13.04
N GLY A 8 -10.42 16.18 -14.14
CA GLY A 8 -9.53 15.81 -15.26
C GLY A 8 -8.50 14.73 -14.86
N GLY A 9 -8.82 13.92 -13.87
CA GLY A 9 -7.95 12.86 -13.37
C GLY A 9 -8.19 11.51 -14.05
N CYS A 10 -7.33 10.53 -13.71
CA CYS A 10 -7.44 9.15 -14.15
C CYS A 10 -8.09 8.28 -13.06
N PHE A 11 -9.18 7.59 -13.41
CA PHE A 11 -9.82 6.62 -12.53
C PHE A 11 -9.44 5.20 -12.94
N ILE A 12 -8.82 4.48 -12.02
CA ILE A 12 -8.33 3.10 -12.18
C ILE A 12 -9.19 2.18 -11.32
N ASP A 13 -10.01 1.35 -11.95
CA ASP A 13 -10.69 0.28 -11.23
C ASP A 13 -9.75 -0.92 -11.12
N LEU A 14 -9.40 -1.29 -9.90
CA LEU A 14 -8.45 -2.37 -9.66
C LEU A 14 -8.96 -3.75 -10.08
N MET A 15 -10.28 -3.88 -10.29
CA MET A 15 -10.92 -5.16 -10.64
C MET A 15 -11.32 -5.27 -12.12
N ASP A 16 -11.08 -4.26 -12.94
CA ASP A 16 -11.43 -4.34 -14.37
C ASP A 16 -10.35 -5.04 -15.21
N GLY A 17 -9.12 -5.14 -14.70
CA GLY A 17 -7.99 -5.77 -15.39
C GLY A 17 -7.44 -4.98 -16.58
N GLN A 18 -7.82 -3.70 -16.75
CA GLN A 18 -7.30 -2.84 -17.81
C GLN A 18 -6.00 -2.15 -17.39
N TYR A 19 -5.86 -1.88 -16.10
CA TYR A 19 -4.71 -1.20 -15.53
C TYR A 19 -3.91 -2.17 -14.69
N ILE A 20 -2.62 -2.20 -14.94
CA ILE A 20 -1.66 -3.08 -14.25
C ILE A 20 -0.57 -2.22 -13.63
N ILE A 21 -0.21 -2.55 -12.40
CA ILE A 21 1.03 -2.15 -11.76
C ILE A 21 1.90 -3.40 -11.74
N ASN A 22 2.95 -3.42 -12.57
CA ASN A 22 3.89 -4.54 -12.56
C ASN A 22 4.56 -4.64 -11.20
N VAL A 23 4.28 -5.71 -10.48
CA VAL A 23 4.84 -5.93 -9.14
C VAL A 23 6.34 -6.19 -9.19
N LEU A 24 6.87 -6.70 -10.32
CA LEU A 24 8.29 -6.97 -10.52
C LEU A 24 9.08 -5.75 -11.04
N GLU A 25 8.43 -4.63 -11.31
CA GLU A 25 9.11 -3.38 -11.62
C GLU A 25 9.66 -2.74 -10.34
N PRO A 26 11.01 -2.61 -10.17
CA PRO A 26 11.62 -2.09 -8.96
C PRO A 26 11.16 -0.67 -8.63
N LYS A 27 10.50 -0.51 -7.50
CA LYS A 27 10.08 0.78 -6.94
C LYS A 27 10.97 1.15 -5.76
N SER A 28 11.26 2.44 -5.63
CA SER A 28 12.02 2.95 -4.49
C SER A 28 11.08 3.28 -3.34
N TRP A 29 11.48 2.92 -2.14
CA TRP A 29 10.81 3.26 -0.88
C TRP A 29 11.59 4.33 -0.13
N ASP A 30 12.81 4.62 -0.61
CA ASP A 30 13.73 5.62 -0.10
C ASP A 30 14.74 5.99 -1.18
N ASP A 31 15.08 7.26 -1.25
CA ASP A 31 16.12 7.74 -2.17
C ASP A 31 17.55 7.64 -1.57
N GLY A 32 17.68 7.01 -0.37
CA GLY A 32 18.96 6.87 0.30
C GLY A 32 19.49 8.16 0.94
N SER A 33 18.76 9.27 0.85
CA SER A 33 19.12 10.52 1.52
C SER A 33 18.78 10.45 3.01
N SER A 34 19.68 9.88 3.81
CA SER A 34 19.66 10.05 5.27
C SER A 34 20.15 11.46 5.60
N ASP A 35 19.23 12.40 5.68
CA ASP A 35 19.51 13.81 5.96
C ASP A 35 19.56 14.12 7.48
N ASP A 36 19.68 13.11 8.33
CA ASP A 36 19.58 13.28 9.78
C ASP A 36 20.92 13.44 10.50
N GLY A 37 22.05 13.63 9.77
CA GLY A 37 23.35 13.85 10.42
C GLY A 37 23.83 12.72 11.34
N GLU A 38 23.05 11.67 11.51
CA GLU A 38 23.47 10.44 12.19
C GLU A 38 24.31 9.62 11.22
N GLU A 39 25.52 9.29 11.61
CA GLU A 39 26.35 8.30 10.91
C GLU A 39 25.64 6.95 10.95
N VAL A 40 24.83 6.69 9.92
CA VAL A 40 24.27 5.36 9.71
C VAL A 40 25.43 4.40 9.43
N PRO A 41 25.61 3.31 10.21
CA PRO A 41 26.65 2.33 9.94
C PRO A 41 26.63 1.90 8.48
N GLU A 42 27.80 1.75 7.86
CA GLU A 42 27.93 1.44 6.41
C GLU A 42 27.11 0.22 5.98
N ALA A 43 26.91 -0.75 6.84
CA ALA A 43 26.05 -1.92 6.61
C ALA A 43 24.56 -1.54 6.37
N PHE A 44 24.12 -0.36 6.81
CA PHE A 44 22.75 0.16 6.58
C PHE A 44 22.68 1.25 5.51
N LYS A 45 23.83 1.78 5.06
CA LYS A 45 23.90 2.81 4.01
C LYS A 45 23.56 2.29 2.61
N ALA A 46 23.55 0.99 2.39
CA ALA A 46 23.55 0.42 1.06
C ALA A 46 22.46 -0.61 0.80
N LYS A 47 21.22 -0.31 1.15
CA LYS A 47 20.12 -1.04 0.48
C LYS A 47 19.94 -0.42 -0.90
N THR A 48 20.40 -1.13 -1.92
CA THR A 48 20.16 -0.77 -3.31
C THR A 48 18.67 -0.77 -3.63
N LYS A 49 18.28 -0.10 -4.70
CA LYS A 49 16.87 -0.10 -5.16
C LYS A 49 16.37 -1.53 -5.37
N LEU A 50 17.19 -2.40 -5.95
CA LEU A 50 16.83 -3.80 -6.16
C LEU A 50 16.68 -4.56 -4.86
N SER A 51 17.60 -4.42 -3.90
CA SER A 51 17.51 -5.14 -2.61
C SER A 51 16.30 -4.69 -1.77
N GLN A 52 15.93 -3.40 -1.82
CA GLN A 52 14.70 -2.90 -1.21
C GLN A 52 13.46 -3.51 -1.87
N HIS A 53 13.49 -3.60 -3.20
CA HIS A 53 12.40 -4.17 -3.97
C HIS A 53 12.24 -5.68 -3.75
N ILE A 54 13.33 -6.43 -3.63
CA ILE A 54 13.28 -7.85 -3.26
C ILE A 54 12.63 -8.02 -1.87
N SER A 55 12.98 -7.18 -0.90
CA SER A 55 12.34 -7.20 0.42
C SER A 55 10.82 -6.96 0.32
N PHE A 56 10.40 -5.99 -0.52
CA PHE A 56 8.99 -5.76 -0.81
C PHE A 56 8.32 -6.98 -1.45
N LEU A 57 8.98 -7.64 -2.42
CA LEU A 57 8.42 -8.82 -3.09
C LEU A 57 8.22 -9.99 -2.15
N ARG A 58 9.13 -10.20 -1.19
CA ARG A 58 8.95 -11.20 -0.12
C ARG A 58 7.64 -10.95 0.64
N ASP A 59 7.40 -9.71 1.03
CA ASP A 59 6.19 -9.32 1.75
C ASP A 59 4.95 -9.41 0.85
N PHE A 60 5.06 -9.05 -0.44
CA PHE A 60 3.99 -9.20 -1.41
C PHE A 60 3.52 -10.66 -1.54
N PHE A 61 4.45 -11.61 -1.70
CA PHE A 61 4.12 -13.01 -1.83
C PHE A 61 3.53 -13.58 -0.52
N ARG A 62 4.01 -13.15 0.64
CA ARG A 62 3.39 -13.48 1.93
C ARG A 62 1.97 -12.92 2.06
N CYS A 63 1.73 -11.70 1.58
CA CYS A 63 0.39 -11.10 1.57
C CYS A 63 -0.57 -11.83 0.63
N TYR A 64 -0.06 -12.33 -0.49
CA TYR A 64 -0.86 -13.06 -1.48
C TYR A 64 -1.25 -14.44 -0.96
N LYS A 65 -0.32 -15.19 -0.37
CA LYS A 65 -0.54 -16.55 0.09
C LYS A 65 0.37 -16.90 1.26
N ASP A 66 -0.11 -17.81 2.14
CA ASP A 66 0.66 -18.31 3.29
C ASP A 66 1.79 -19.25 2.83
N PHE A 67 2.80 -18.70 2.18
CA PHE A 67 4.03 -19.44 1.88
C PHE A 67 4.90 -19.56 3.13
N SER A 68 5.51 -20.72 3.33
CA SER A 68 6.52 -20.93 4.35
C SER A 68 7.77 -20.08 4.09
N ASP A 69 8.58 -19.85 5.12
CA ASP A 69 9.83 -19.09 4.95
C ASP A 69 10.75 -19.74 3.91
N ARG A 70 10.79 -21.09 3.85
CA ARG A 70 11.54 -21.82 2.84
C ARG A 70 11.07 -21.54 1.42
N GLU A 71 9.76 -21.46 1.20
CA GLU A 71 9.18 -21.13 -0.10
C GLU A 71 9.47 -19.68 -0.48
N ILE A 72 9.37 -18.74 0.47
CA ILE A 72 9.72 -17.34 0.27
C ILE A 72 11.20 -17.17 -0.07
N ASP A 73 12.11 -17.85 0.65
CA ASP A 73 13.54 -17.80 0.36
C ASP A 73 13.85 -18.39 -1.02
N THR A 74 13.13 -19.44 -1.42
CA THR A 74 13.25 -20.01 -2.78
C THR A 74 12.74 -19.06 -3.84
N ILE A 75 11.61 -18.37 -3.61
CA ILE A 75 11.10 -17.32 -4.50
C ILE A 75 12.13 -16.19 -4.65
N GLU A 76 12.78 -15.76 -3.56
CA GLU A 76 13.84 -14.76 -3.62
C GLU A 76 14.99 -15.19 -4.54
N ILE A 77 15.47 -16.44 -4.40
CA ILE A 77 16.51 -16.99 -5.28
C ILE A 77 16.06 -16.93 -6.75
N MET A 78 14.80 -17.28 -7.04
CA MET A 78 14.27 -17.24 -8.40
C MET A 78 14.14 -15.80 -8.92
N LEU A 79 13.75 -14.86 -8.08
CA LEU A 79 13.68 -13.44 -8.44
C LEU A 79 15.06 -12.88 -8.79
N LEU A 80 16.09 -13.19 -8.00
CA LEU A 80 17.46 -12.76 -8.30
C LEU A 80 17.95 -13.33 -9.62
N LYS A 81 17.72 -14.63 -9.89
CA LYS A 81 18.03 -15.25 -11.18
C LYS A 81 17.27 -14.59 -12.34
N LEU A 82 16.00 -14.26 -12.11
CA LEU A 82 15.17 -13.61 -13.12
C LEU A 82 15.69 -12.21 -13.46
N TYR A 83 16.00 -11.38 -12.45
CA TYR A 83 16.54 -10.04 -12.68
C TYR A 83 17.89 -10.10 -13.39
N GLU A 84 18.78 -11.02 -13.01
CA GLU A 84 20.05 -11.25 -13.69
C GLU A 84 19.84 -11.59 -15.18
N LYS A 85 18.87 -12.46 -15.52
CA LYS A 85 18.50 -12.82 -16.90
C LYS A 85 18.05 -11.60 -17.71
N PHE A 86 17.40 -10.61 -17.05
CA PHE A 86 16.98 -9.35 -17.66
C PHE A 86 18.07 -8.26 -17.61
N GLY A 87 19.30 -8.59 -17.16
CA GLY A 87 20.40 -7.65 -17.05
C GLY A 87 20.22 -6.61 -15.94
N ILE A 88 19.39 -6.91 -14.96
CA ILE A 88 19.10 -6.03 -13.82
C ILE A 88 19.91 -6.50 -12.61
N SER A 89 20.67 -5.59 -12.01
CA SER A 89 21.50 -5.83 -10.84
C SER A 89 21.44 -4.66 -9.86
N ASP A 90 22.09 -4.80 -8.72
CA ASP A 90 22.22 -3.73 -7.72
C ASP A 90 22.85 -2.43 -8.27
N ASN A 91 23.67 -2.55 -9.30
CA ASN A 91 24.36 -1.41 -9.93
C ASN A 91 23.62 -0.84 -11.14
N SER A 92 22.40 -1.33 -11.44
CA SER A 92 21.62 -0.88 -12.59
C SER A 92 21.15 0.56 -12.43
N ASP A 93 21.30 1.36 -13.49
CA ASP A 93 20.73 2.71 -13.57
C ASP A 93 19.27 2.63 -14.04
N PHE A 94 18.36 2.53 -13.09
CA PHE A 94 16.93 2.40 -13.36
C PHE A 94 16.29 3.59 -14.07
N SER A 95 16.97 4.74 -14.17
CA SER A 95 16.45 5.90 -14.90
C SER A 95 16.37 5.66 -16.41
N ARG A 96 17.10 4.66 -16.93
CA ARG A 96 17.14 4.29 -18.34
C ARG A 96 16.16 3.21 -18.73
N PHE A 97 15.53 2.53 -17.75
CA PHE A 97 14.61 1.44 -18.00
C PHE A 97 13.21 1.97 -18.31
N LYS A 98 12.58 1.34 -19.29
CA LYS A 98 11.15 1.51 -19.59
C LYS A 98 10.35 0.41 -18.89
N ALA A 99 9.06 0.59 -18.75
CA ALA A 99 8.19 -0.42 -18.14
C ALA A 99 8.31 -1.81 -18.81
N THR A 100 8.58 -1.83 -20.12
CA THR A 100 8.75 -3.07 -20.91
C THR A 100 10.10 -3.77 -20.72
N ASP A 101 11.06 -3.14 -20.06
CA ASP A 101 12.39 -3.72 -19.84
C ASP A 101 12.44 -4.57 -18.57
N TYR A 102 11.38 -4.53 -17.77
CA TYR A 102 11.25 -5.33 -16.55
C TYR A 102 10.56 -6.65 -16.80
N PRO A 103 10.93 -7.72 -16.06
CA PRO A 103 10.19 -8.98 -16.11
C PRO A 103 8.75 -8.78 -15.63
N VAL A 104 7.86 -9.68 -16.06
CA VAL A 104 6.48 -9.80 -15.57
C VAL A 104 6.29 -11.12 -14.82
N LEU A 105 5.16 -11.29 -14.15
CA LEU A 105 4.92 -12.50 -13.34
C LEU A 105 4.91 -13.79 -14.18
N ALA A 106 4.55 -13.72 -15.47
CA ALA A 106 4.67 -14.89 -16.37
C ALA A 106 6.14 -15.33 -16.53
N ASP A 107 7.08 -14.39 -16.65
CA ASP A 107 8.51 -14.72 -16.78
C ASP A 107 9.02 -15.42 -15.51
N LEU A 108 8.57 -14.95 -14.32
CA LEU A 108 8.88 -15.63 -13.06
C LEU A 108 8.33 -17.05 -13.02
N TYR A 109 7.08 -17.21 -13.47
CA TYR A 109 6.44 -18.54 -13.49
C TYR A 109 7.13 -19.50 -14.46
N GLU A 110 7.49 -19.05 -15.66
CA GLU A 110 8.22 -19.85 -16.64
C GLU A 110 9.60 -20.28 -16.09
N LEU A 111 10.29 -19.41 -15.38
CA LEU A 111 11.56 -19.75 -14.73
C LEU A 111 11.35 -20.82 -13.65
N LEU A 112 10.36 -20.64 -12.76
CA LEU A 112 10.01 -21.61 -11.71
C LEU A 112 9.64 -22.96 -12.29
N GLU A 113 8.80 -22.98 -13.33
CA GLU A 113 8.37 -24.22 -14.01
C GLU A 113 9.53 -24.93 -14.70
N SER A 114 10.45 -24.17 -15.32
CA SER A 114 11.67 -24.71 -15.92
C SER A 114 12.59 -25.34 -14.87
N GLU A 115 12.80 -24.65 -13.73
CA GLU A 115 13.61 -25.18 -12.62
C GLU A 115 12.97 -26.44 -12.01
N TYR A 116 11.62 -26.49 -11.91
CA TYR A 116 10.91 -27.67 -11.43
C TYR A 116 11.02 -28.85 -12.41
N LYS A 117 10.80 -28.63 -13.70
CA LYS A 117 10.87 -29.68 -14.73
C LYS A 117 12.27 -30.26 -14.90
N ASN A 118 13.29 -29.42 -14.72
CA ASN A 118 14.70 -29.80 -14.88
C ASN A 118 15.39 -30.09 -13.53
N TYR A 119 14.61 -30.27 -12.46
CA TYR A 119 15.16 -30.55 -11.14
C TYR A 119 15.99 -31.82 -11.14
N ASP A 120 17.21 -31.72 -10.64
CA ASP A 120 18.13 -32.84 -10.46
C ASP A 120 18.54 -32.98 -8.99
N ALA A 121 18.02 -34.00 -8.33
CA ALA A 121 18.31 -34.30 -6.92
C ALA A 121 19.81 -34.58 -6.64
N LYS A 122 20.61 -34.89 -7.67
CA LYS A 122 22.06 -35.08 -7.55
C LYS A 122 22.82 -33.77 -7.43
N LYS A 123 22.24 -32.68 -7.93
CA LYS A 123 22.78 -31.34 -7.74
C LYS A 123 22.43 -30.88 -6.32
N LYS A 124 23.41 -30.38 -5.57
CA LYS A 124 23.19 -29.83 -4.23
C LYS A 124 22.53 -28.44 -4.33
N ASN A 125 21.25 -28.40 -4.68
CA ASN A 125 20.47 -27.16 -4.69
C ASN A 125 20.09 -26.75 -3.27
N LEU A 126 19.90 -25.44 -3.05
CA LEU A 126 19.43 -24.91 -1.77
C LEU A 126 17.94 -25.21 -1.51
N TYR A 127 17.19 -25.59 -2.54
CA TYR A 127 15.76 -25.93 -2.52
C TYR A 127 15.53 -27.35 -3.07
N ASP A 128 14.44 -27.96 -2.68
CA ASP A 128 14.03 -29.29 -3.15
C ASP A 128 12.88 -29.20 -4.18
N GLU A 129 12.63 -30.32 -4.86
CA GLU A 129 11.59 -30.46 -5.87
C GLU A 129 10.20 -30.15 -5.32
N LYS A 130 9.91 -30.59 -4.09
CA LYS A 130 8.62 -30.36 -3.45
C LYS A 130 8.36 -28.88 -3.18
N THR A 131 9.40 -28.15 -2.76
CA THR A 131 9.31 -26.70 -2.57
C THR A 131 8.99 -26.00 -3.87
N LEU A 132 9.67 -26.34 -4.97
CA LEU A 132 9.38 -25.79 -6.30
C LEU A 132 7.95 -26.12 -6.75
N GLN A 133 7.50 -27.37 -6.57
CA GLN A 133 6.14 -27.79 -6.89
C GLN A 133 5.09 -26.96 -6.14
N ASN A 134 5.28 -26.78 -4.82
CA ASN A 134 4.36 -26.00 -4.01
C ASN A 134 4.29 -24.54 -4.48
N ILE A 135 5.44 -23.93 -4.80
CA ILE A 135 5.51 -22.56 -5.30
C ILE A 135 4.81 -22.45 -6.65
N CYS A 136 5.09 -23.35 -7.61
CA CYS A 136 4.42 -23.37 -8.91
C CYS A 136 2.90 -23.50 -8.75
N LEU A 137 2.43 -24.42 -7.91
CA LEU A 137 1.01 -24.59 -7.63
C LEU A 137 0.42 -23.34 -6.96
N GLY A 138 1.16 -22.74 -6.01
CA GLY A 138 0.73 -21.56 -5.28
C GLY A 138 0.60 -20.31 -6.13
N LEU A 139 1.49 -20.12 -7.09
CA LEU A 139 1.55 -18.94 -7.95
C LEU A 139 0.81 -19.09 -9.28
N HIS A 140 0.35 -20.30 -9.63
CA HIS A 140 -0.30 -20.55 -10.92
C HIS A 140 -1.44 -19.58 -11.22
N SER A 141 -2.36 -19.37 -10.27
CA SER A 141 -3.51 -18.46 -10.48
C SER A 141 -3.09 -17.02 -10.69
N LEU A 142 -2.11 -16.55 -9.90
CA LEU A 142 -1.57 -15.20 -9.97
C LEU A 142 -0.86 -14.91 -11.30
N CYS A 143 -0.06 -15.84 -11.76
CA CYS A 143 0.84 -15.64 -12.90
C CYS A 143 0.21 -16.04 -14.25
N MET A 144 -0.54 -17.16 -14.30
CA MET A 144 -1.01 -17.77 -15.53
C MET A 144 -2.52 -18.04 -15.54
N GLY A 145 -3.16 -18.09 -14.36
CA GLY A 145 -4.57 -18.47 -14.22
C GLY A 145 -5.52 -17.28 -14.21
N ALA A 146 -6.66 -17.43 -13.55
CA ALA A 146 -7.76 -16.47 -13.57
C ALA A 146 -7.42 -15.10 -12.96
N GLU A 147 -6.43 -15.04 -12.06
CA GLU A 147 -6.01 -13.80 -11.37
C GLU A 147 -4.93 -13.04 -12.14
N SER A 148 -4.31 -13.67 -13.16
CA SER A 148 -3.19 -13.08 -13.92
C SER A 148 -3.56 -11.76 -14.60
N LYS A 149 -4.80 -11.58 -15.01
CA LYS A 149 -5.29 -10.35 -15.63
C LYS A 149 -5.16 -9.09 -14.73
N PHE A 150 -5.00 -9.27 -13.42
CA PHE A 150 -4.84 -8.13 -12.48
C PHE A 150 -3.37 -7.81 -12.18
N PHE A 151 -2.44 -8.73 -12.45
CA PHE A 151 -1.07 -8.61 -12.01
C PHE A 151 -0.03 -8.82 -13.11
N ASN A 152 -0.36 -9.65 -14.13
CA ASN A 152 0.61 -10.05 -15.12
C ASN A 152 0.60 -9.12 -16.33
N GLY A 153 1.57 -8.24 -16.38
CA GLY A 153 1.77 -7.28 -17.46
C GLY A 153 2.63 -6.10 -17.02
N TYR A 154 2.94 -5.25 -17.96
CA TYR A 154 3.73 -4.05 -17.72
C TYR A 154 2.87 -2.96 -17.08
N THR A 155 3.52 -2.10 -16.26
CA THR A 155 2.85 -0.94 -15.68
C THR A 155 2.34 -0.03 -16.80
N ASN A 156 1.03 0.20 -16.81
CA ASN A 156 0.34 1.00 -17.83
C ASN A 156 -0.49 2.14 -17.24
N ILE A 157 -0.22 2.51 -15.98
CA ILE A 157 -0.84 3.66 -15.33
C ILE A 157 -0.26 4.92 -15.95
N THR A 158 -1.15 5.79 -16.43
CA THR A 158 -0.77 7.09 -16.97
C THR A 158 -0.32 8.02 -15.85
N ASP A 159 0.81 8.68 -16.02
CA ASP A 159 1.25 9.76 -15.15
C ASP A 159 0.22 10.90 -15.20
N GLY A 160 -0.60 11.02 -14.19
CA GLY A 160 -1.62 12.06 -14.05
C GLY A 160 -1.44 12.83 -12.75
N LYS A 161 -1.77 14.14 -12.78
CA LYS A 161 -1.76 14.94 -11.55
C LYS A 161 -2.77 14.48 -10.50
N PHE A 162 -3.79 13.75 -10.91
CA PHE A 162 -4.84 13.22 -10.06
C PHE A 162 -5.21 11.80 -10.50
N VAL A 163 -4.84 10.83 -9.68
CA VAL A 163 -5.10 9.40 -9.92
C VAL A 163 -5.96 8.86 -8.79
N THR A 164 -7.02 8.15 -9.11
CA THR A 164 -7.92 7.52 -8.14
C THR A 164 -7.99 6.03 -8.38
N PHE A 165 -7.68 5.24 -7.35
CA PHE A 165 -7.85 3.79 -7.37
C PHE A 165 -9.23 3.41 -6.82
N GLY A 166 -10.06 2.76 -7.63
CA GLY A 166 -11.37 2.24 -7.24
C GLY A 166 -11.22 0.90 -6.53
N VAL A 167 -11.52 0.87 -5.24
CA VAL A 167 -11.38 -0.33 -4.38
C VAL A 167 -12.70 -1.07 -4.15
N LYS A 168 -13.82 -0.56 -4.66
CA LYS A 168 -15.17 -1.13 -4.39
C LYS A 168 -15.28 -2.59 -4.80
N GLY A 169 -14.73 -2.96 -5.94
CA GLY A 169 -14.73 -4.34 -6.43
C GLY A 169 -13.93 -5.31 -5.55
N LEU A 170 -12.93 -4.80 -4.82
CA LEU A 170 -12.09 -5.62 -3.94
C LEU A 170 -12.85 -6.22 -2.77
N LEU A 171 -13.97 -5.62 -2.34
CA LEU A 171 -14.79 -6.15 -1.26
C LEU A 171 -15.40 -7.52 -1.61
N GLN A 172 -15.58 -7.81 -2.90
CA GLN A 172 -16.13 -9.08 -3.41
C GLN A 172 -15.04 -10.08 -3.82
N ALA A 173 -13.77 -9.63 -3.87
CA ALA A 173 -12.65 -10.48 -4.21
C ALA A 173 -12.23 -11.39 -3.05
N SER A 174 -11.53 -12.49 -3.36
CA SER A 174 -10.89 -13.31 -2.33
C SER A 174 -9.92 -12.48 -1.48
N LYS A 175 -9.72 -12.89 -0.22
CA LYS A 175 -8.79 -12.22 0.70
C LYS A 175 -7.39 -12.06 0.07
N ASN A 176 -6.93 -13.09 -0.63
CA ASN A 176 -5.60 -13.13 -1.24
C ASN A 176 -5.44 -12.07 -2.33
N ILE A 177 -6.38 -12.01 -3.29
CA ILE A 177 -6.38 -10.99 -4.35
C ILE A 177 -6.46 -9.59 -3.76
N ARG A 178 -7.40 -9.39 -2.83
CA ARG A 178 -7.58 -8.09 -2.17
C ARG A 178 -6.30 -7.61 -1.51
N ASN A 179 -5.69 -8.46 -0.69
CA ASN A 179 -4.46 -8.11 0.02
C ASN A 179 -3.31 -7.80 -0.95
N ALA A 180 -3.13 -8.65 -1.98
CA ALA A 180 -2.07 -8.44 -2.96
C ALA A 180 -2.26 -7.16 -3.78
N LEU A 181 -3.48 -6.86 -4.25
CA LEU A 181 -3.77 -5.63 -4.99
C LEU A 181 -3.59 -4.39 -4.13
N LEU A 182 -4.12 -4.39 -2.90
CA LEU A 182 -3.94 -3.25 -1.98
C LEU A 182 -2.46 -3.03 -1.67
N PHE A 183 -1.70 -4.11 -1.44
CA PHE A 183 -0.28 -4.01 -1.16
C PHE A 183 0.53 -3.50 -2.37
N ASN A 184 0.16 -3.92 -3.58
CA ASN A 184 0.76 -3.42 -4.81
C ASN A 184 0.46 -1.92 -5.04
N VAL A 185 -0.78 -1.47 -4.77
CA VAL A 185 -1.13 -0.04 -4.81
C VAL A 185 -0.34 0.76 -3.76
N LEU A 186 -0.13 0.22 -2.56
CA LEU A 186 0.71 0.87 -1.54
C LEU A 186 2.16 1.04 -2.03
N SER A 187 2.70 0.08 -2.78
CA SER A 187 4.04 0.21 -3.36
C SER A 187 4.13 1.38 -4.35
N TYR A 188 3.13 1.51 -5.20
CA TYR A 188 3.02 2.63 -6.14
C TYR A 188 2.91 3.96 -5.39
N MET A 189 2.00 4.04 -4.40
CA MET A 189 1.81 5.26 -3.59
C MET A 189 3.09 5.63 -2.84
N SER A 190 3.80 4.66 -2.27
CA SER A 190 5.05 4.90 -1.55
C SER A 190 6.13 5.49 -2.46
N ASN A 191 6.25 5.00 -3.68
CA ASN A 191 7.16 5.56 -4.67
C ASN A 191 6.79 7.01 -5.02
N GLU A 192 5.51 7.31 -5.23
CA GLU A 192 5.06 8.69 -5.50
C GLU A 192 5.34 9.63 -4.31
N LEU A 193 5.02 9.19 -3.09
CA LEU A 193 5.17 9.99 -1.87
C LEU A 193 6.62 10.23 -1.46
N LEU A 194 7.47 9.20 -1.55
CA LEU A 194 8.81 9.20 -0.95
C LEU A 194 9.93 9.42 -1.96
N THR A 195 9.71 9.12 -3.24
CA THR A 195 10.72 9.27 -4.28
C THR A 195 10.45 10.49 -5.16
N LYS A 196 9.24 10.62 -5.70
CA LYS A 196 8.85 11.81 -6.48
C LYS A 196 8.60 13.03 -5.58
N GLY A 197 7.97 12.82 -4.42
CA GLY A 197 7.66 13.89 -3.48
C GLY A 197 6.53 14.81 -3.93
N ASN A 198 6.28 15.88 -3.19
CA ASN A 198 5.24 16.89 -3.46
C ASN A 198 3.88 16.27 -3.85
N THR A 199 3.53 15.21 -3.14
CA THR A 199 2.37 14.37 -3.46
C THR A 199 1.44 14.26 -2.25
N VAL A 200 0.14 14.27 -2.49
CA VAL A 200 -0.89 13.99 -1.49
C VAL A 200 -1.55 12.66 -1.79
N ALA A 201 -1.48 11.73 -0.85
CA ALA A 201 -2.21 10.46 -0.92
C ALA A 201 -3.39 10.46 0.06
N SER A 202 -4.58 10.13 -0.42
CA SER A 202 -5.78 9.99 0.40
C SER A 202 -6.25 8.54 0.36
N LEU A 203 -6.33 7.92 1.53
CA LEU A 203 -6.85 6.56 1.72
C LEU A 203 -8.20 6.66 2.42
N ASP A 204 -9.26 6.52 1.65
CA ASP A 204 -10.61 6.35 2.17
C ASP A 204 -10.87 4.87 2.48
N GLU A 205 -11.82 4.61 3.38
CA GLU A 205 -12.13 3.25 3.87
C GLU A 205 -10.86 2.52 4.38
N PHE A 206 -10.06 3.24 5.17
CA PHE A 206 -8.75 2.77 5.63
C PHE A 206 -8.81 1.41 6.35
N TYR A 207 -9.95 1.05 6.94
CA TYR A 207 -10.13 -0.26 7.58
C TYR A 207 -9.81 -1.46 6.67
N LEU A 208 -9.90 -1.28 5.34
CA LEU A 208 -9.54 -2.34 4.37
C LEU A 208 -8.09 -2.80 4.49
N PHE A 209 -7.20 -1.92 4.94
CA PHE A 209 -5.78 -2.21 5.12
C PHE A 209 -5.48 -2.88 6.47
N LEU A 210 -6.38 -2.74 7.46
CA LEU A 210 -6.16 -3.26 8.82
C LEU A 210 -6.14 -4.78 8.89
N SER A 211 -6.68 -5.47 7.89
CA SER A 211 -6.62 -6.93 7.79
C SER A 211 -5.23 -7.48 7.42
N ASN A 212 -4.30 -6.60 7.04
CA ASN A 212 -2.94 -6.93 6.62
C ASN A 212 -1.93 -6.14 7.45
N LEU A 213 -1.31 -6.79 8.44
CA LEU A 213 -0.36 -6.15 9.36
C LEU A 213 0.82 -5.52 8.63
N THR A 214 1.35 -6.20 7.61
CA THR A 214 2.45 -5.68 6.78
C THR A 214 2.05 -4.37 6.09
N ALA A 215 0.84 -4.29 5.53
CA ALA A 215 0.34 -3.06 4.92
C ALA A 215 0.25 -1.91 5.93
N VAL A 216 -0.21 -2.19 7.16
CA VAL A 216 -0.26 -1.18 8.25
C VAL A 216 1.14 -0.69 8.61
N GLU A 217 2.15 -1.58 8.67
CA GLU A 217 3.54 -1.20 8.92
C GLU A 217 4.10 -0.30 7.81
N TYR A 218 3.83 -0.63 6.55
CA TYR A 218 4.24 0.20 5.42
C TYR A 218 3.61 1.60 5.49
N ILE A 219 2.30 1.68 5.74
CA ILE A 219 1.59 2.96 5.88
C ILE A 219 2.18 3.77 7.03
N ARG A 220 2.40 3.16 8.19
CA ARG A 220 3.04 3.82 9.33
C ARG A 220 4.43 4.36 9.00
N ASN A 221 5.22 3.59 8.26
CA ASN A 221 6.57 3.97 7.89
C ASN A 221 6.58 5.15 6.91
N PHE A 222 5.75 5.15 5.87
CA PHE A 222 5.72 6.31 4.98
C PHE A 222 5.08 7.54 5.63
N MET A 223 4.09 7.40 6.53
CA MET A 223 3.54 8.54 7.30
C MET A 223 4.61 9.29 8.10
N LYS A 224 5.59 8.59 8.65
CA LYS A 224 6.72 9.21 9.37
C LYS A 224 7.67 9.98 8.44
N ARG A 225 7.75 9.62 7.17
CA ARG A 225 8.79 10.07 6.23
C ARG A 225 8.30 11.07 5.20
N VAL A 226 6.99 11.06 4.86
CA VAL A 226 6.41 11.90 3.80
C VAL A 226 6.70 13.40 3.98
N ARG A 227 6.76 13.89 5.22
CA ARG A 227 7.04 15.29 5.52
C ARG A 227 8.37 15.76 4.92
N LYS A 228 9.42 14.93 4.95
CA LYS A 228 10.74 15.26 4.38
C LYS A 228 10.72 15.43 2.87
N LYS A 229 9.67 14.94 2.21
CA LYS A 229 9.48 14.99 0.74
C LYS A 229 8.37 15.96 0.32
N GLU A 230 7.98 16.88 1.19
CA GLU A 230 6.87 17.80 0.96
C GLU A 230 5.56 17.09 0.56
N SER A 231 5.44 15.84 0.99
CA SER A 231 4.29 14.99 0.73
C SER A 231 3.40 14.88 1.96
N SER A 232 2.15 14.50 1.77
CA SER A 232 1.20 14.30 2.87
C SER A 232 0.30 13.09 2.65
N VAL A 233 -0.23 12.56 3.74
CA VAL A 233 -1.16 11.43 3.75
C VAL A 233 -2.42 11.81 4.52
N ILE A 234 -3.56 11.51 3.93
CA ILE A 234 -4.88 11.66 4.54
C ILE A 234 -5.45 10.24 4.71
N LEU A 235 -5.76 9.88 5.95
CA LEU A 235 -6.44 8.62 6.25
C LEU A 235 -7.88 8.93 6.67
N ALA A 236 -8.86 8.27 6.07
CA ALA A 236 -10.25 8.37 6.45
C ALA A 236 -10.81 6.99 6.80
N SER A 237 -11.54 6.91 7.91
CA SER A 237 -12.20 5.68 8.36
C SER A 237 -13.46 6.01 9.13
N GLN A 238 -14.40 5.08 9.13
CA GLN A 238 -15.71 5.27 9.76
C GLN A 238 -15.74 4.78 11.21
N ASN A 239 -15.01 3.70 11.53
CA ASN A 239 -15.07 3.03 12.81
C ASN A 239 -13.74 3.08 13.56
N LEU A 240 -13.74 3.64 14.75
CA LEU A 240 -12.56 3.65 15.63
C LEU A 240 -12.21 2.24 16.15
N GLU A 241 -13.25 1.40 16.36
CA GLU A 241 -13.11 0.05 16.91
C GLU A 241 -12.23 -0.85 16.03
N ASP A 242 -12.25 -0.64 14.70
CA ASP A 242 -11.43 -1.42 13.76
C ASP A 242 -9.94 -1.30 14.06
N PHE A 243 -9.50 -0.16 14.60
CA PHE A 243 -8.10 0.12 14.95
C PHE A 243 -7.68 -0.43 16.31
N CYS A 244 -8.65 -0.76 17.17
CA CYS A 244 -8.41 -1.10 18.57
C CYS A 244 -8.50 -2.59 18.84
N GLN A 245 -8.63 -3.44 17.82
CA GLN A 245 -8.59 -4.89 17.96
C GLN A 245 -7.25 -5.34 18.56
N GLU A 246 -7.28 -6.26 19.53
CA GLU A 246 -6.10 -6.66 20.31
C GLU A 246 -4.88 -7.02 19.47
N HIS A 247 -5.09 -7.74 18.35
CA HIS A 247 -4.01 -8.21 17.49
C HIS A 247 -3.33 -7.11 16.66
N ILE A 248 -3.93 -5.90 16.54
CA ILE A 248 -3.38 -4.78 15.74
C ILE A 248 -3.17 -3.50 16.55
N LYS A 249 -3.70 -3.41 17.76
CA LYS A 249 -3.75 -2.21 18.59
C LYS A 249 -2.39 -1.50 18.70
N GLU A 250 -1.32 -2.25 18.95
CA GLU A 250 0.02 -1.66 19.08
C GLU A 250 0.56 -1.12 17.75
N LEU A 251 0.18 -1.73 16.63
CA LEU A 251 0.57 -1.27 15.30
C LEU A 251 -0.19 -0.02 14.87
N THR A 252 -1.47 0.09 15.25
CA THR A 252 -2.35 1.18 14.84
C THR A 252 -2.25 2.41 15.75
N LYS A 253 -1.84 2.23 17.00
CA LYS A 253 -1.67 3.34 17.96
C LYS A 253 -0.88 4.54 17.40
N PRO A 254 0.24 4.36 16.66
CA PRO A 254 0.95 5.49 16.06
C PRO A 254 0.14 6.23 14.98
N LEU A 255 -0.87 5.62 14.38
CA LEU A 255 -1.72 6.27 13.38
C LEU A 255 -2.56 7.40 13.98
N PHE A 256 -2.77 7.39 15.31
CA PHE A 256 -3.45 8.47 16.04
C PHE A 256 -2.48 9.53 16.57
N SER A 257 -1.21 9.19 16.78
CA SER A 257 -0.21 10.11 17.34
C SER A 257 0.67 10.81 16.31
N ILE A 258 0.86 10.22 15.13
CA ILE A 258 1.67 10.82 14.05
C ILE A 258 0.96 12.00 13.37
N PRO A 259 -0.36 11.96 13.05
CA PRO A 259 -1.02 13.05 12.35
C PRO A 259 -1.06 14.33 13.19
N THR A 260 -0.61 15.44 12.61
CA THR A 260 -0.73 16.77 13.21
C THR A 260 -2.17 17.26 13.19
N HIS A 261 -2.94 16.86 12.17
CA HIS A 261 -4.32 17.29 11.94
C HIS A 261 -5.26 16.09 12.07
N GLN A 262 -6.27 16.22 12.93
CA GLN A 262 -7.30 15.19 13.10
C GLN A 262 -8.68 15.85 13.04
N PHE A 263 -9.55 15.35 12.20
CA PHE A 263 -10.94 15.77 12.06
C PHE A 263 -11.83 14.65 12.59
N ILE A 264 -12.43 14.86 13.75
CA ILE A 264 -13.22 13.86 14.45
C ILE A 264 -14.69 14.26 14.36
N PHE A 265 -15.43 13.52 13.56
CA PHE A 265 -16.86 13.71 13.35
C PHE A 265 -17.68 12.92 14.38
N TYR A 266 -18.99 12.79 14.15
CA TYR A 266 -19.89 12.05 15.03
C TYR A 266 -19.36 10.65 15.41
N ALA A 267 -19.30 10.40 16.72
CA ALA A 267 -18.73 9.19 17.30
C ALA A 267 -19.57 7.90 17.10
N GLY A 268 -20.79 8.02 16.58
CA GLY A 268 -21.68 6.88 16.46
C GLY A 268 -22.28 6.44 17.81
N ALA A 269 -22.69 5.18 17.89
CA ALA A 269 -23.23 4.55 19.10
C ALA A 269 -22.15 3.88 19.98
N VAL A 270 -20.88 4.25 19.79
CA VAL A 270 -19.73 3.70 20.53
C VAL A 270 -19.71 4.22 21.96
N ASP A 271 -19.23 3.41 22.90
CA ASP A 271 -19.06 3.81 24.29
C ASP A 271 -18.22 5.11 24.40
N ALA A 272 -18.78 6.12 25.05
CA ALA A 272 -18.18 7.43 25.24
C ALA A 272 -16.80 7.33 25.90
N LYS A 273 -16.65 6.46 26.90
CA LYS A 273 -15.39 6.27 27.61
C LYS A 273 -14.31 5.68 26.69
N PHE A 274 -14.66 4.65 25.92
CA PHE A 274 -13.74 4.07 24.93
C PHE A 274 -13.25 5.12 23.93
N TYR A 275 -14.15 5.97 23.45
CA TYR A 275 -13.85 7.01 22.47
C TYR A 275 -12.96 8.10 23.05
N THR A 276 -13.29 8.59 24.26
CA THR A 276 -12.50 9.62 24.94
C THR A 276 -11.11 9.11 25.32
N ASP A 277 -11.01 7.90 25.83
CA ASP A 277 -9.72 7.32 26.23
C ASP A 277 -8.83 7.06 25.01
N THR A 278 -9.39 6.53 23.92
CA THR A 278 -8.61 6.21 22.70
C THR A 278 -8.09 7.46 21.99
N LEU A 279 -8.92 8.49 21.85
CA LEU A 279 -8.57 9.73 21.14
C LEU A 279 -8.04 10.82 22.09
N GLN A 280 -7.95 10.53 23.40
CA GLN A 280 -7.51 11.49 24.43
C GLN A 280 -8.32 12.77 24.36
N LEU A 281 -9.64 12.65 24.53
CA LEU A 281 -10.59 13.77 24.51
C LEU A 281 -11.07 14.10 25.92
N GLU A 282 -11.26 15.39 26.17
CA GLU A 282 -12.02 15.85 27.33
C GLU A 282 -13.53 15.68 27.13
N ASN A 283 -14.29 15.68 28.24
CA ASN A 283 -15.76 15.55 28.17
C ASN A 283 -16.41 16.70 27.37
N SER A 284 -15.84 17.90 27.45
CA SER A 284 -16.28 19.08 26.69
C SER A 284 -16.06 18.89 25.16
N GLU A 285 -14.95 18.29 24.77
CA GLU A 285 -14.61 17.98 23.38
C GLU A 285 -15.51 16.87 22.83
N TYR A 286 -15.74 15.82 23.62
CA TYR A 286 -16.68 14.75 23.25
C TYR A 286 -18.10 15.27 23.05
N ALA A 287 -18.54 16.25 23.84
CA ALA A 287 -19.87 16.84 23.71
C ALA A 287 -20.12 17.45 22.30
N ILE A 288 -19.08 17.93 21.61
CA ILE A 288 -19.16 18.49 20.24
C ILE A 288 -19.59 17.41 19.23
N ILE A 289 -19.08 16.19 19.41
CA ILE A 289 -19.22 15.09 18.46
C ILE A 289 -20.22 14.01 18.93
N ARG A 290 -20.87 14.22 20.08
CA ARG A 290 -21.78 13.26 20.67
C ARG A 290 -23.06 13.03 19.84
N TYR A 291 -23.52 14.07 19.14
CA TYR A 291 -24.72 14.03 18.32
C TYR A 291 -24.40 14.29 16.85
N PRO A 292 -25.09 13.61 15.92
CA PRO A 292 -24.84 13.78 14.49
C PRO A 292 -25.24 15.19 14.05
N GLN A 293 -24.26 15.96 13.61
CA GLN A 293 -24.46 17.24 12.94
C GLN A 293 -23.63 17.27 11.67
N ARG A 294 -24.31 17.52 10.53
CA ARG A 294 -23.62 17.52 9.24
C ARG A 294 -22.57 18.62 9.16
N GLY A 295 -21.34 18.23 8.85
CA GLY A 295 -20.21 19.15 8.72
C GLY A 295 -19.59 19.60 10.03
N VAL A 296 -20.19 19.27 11.17
CA VAL A 296 -19.61 19.63 12.47
C VAL A 296 -18.61 18.56 12.91
N CYS A 297 -17.41 18.99 13.30
CA CYS A 297 -16.38 18.11 13.82
C CYS A 297 -15.55 18.81 14.90
N LEU A 298 -14.94 18.01 15.74
CA LEU A 298 -13.80 18.44 16.57
C LEU A 298 -12.53 18.38 15.70
N TYR A 299 -11.87 19.49 15.55
CA TYR A 299 -10.59 19.57 14.85
C TYR A 299 -9.46 19.73 15.87
N LYS A 300 -8.51 18.79 15.82
CA LYS A 300 -7.28 18.82 16.60
C LYS A 300 -6.12 19.20 15.69
N CYS A 301 -5.34 20.21 16.08
CA CYS A 301 -4.13 20.64 15.39
C CYS A 301 -3.00 20.77 16.41
N GLY A 302 -2.16 19.75 16.52
CA GLY A 302 -1.19 19.67 17.61
C GLY A 302 -1.89 19.72 18.97
N ASN A 303 -1.60 20.75 19.76
CA ASN A 303 -2.24 20.97 21.08
C ASN A 303 -3.53 21.79 21.03
N GLU A 304 -3.86 22.35 19.87
CA GLU A 304 -5.04 23.20 19.72
C GLU A 304 -6.29 22.38 19.39
N ARG A 305 -7.44 22.88 19.81
CA ARG A 305 -8.76 22.24 19.68
C ARG A 305 -9.79 23.24 19.19
N TYR A 306 -10.51 22.89 18.16
CA TYR A 306 -11.52 23.74 17.55
C TYR A 306 -12.80 22.95 17.25
N CYS A 307 -13.95 23.61 17.48
CA CYS A 307 -15.21 23.14 16.90
C CYS A 307 -15.32 23.74 15.50
N LEU A 308 -15.30 22.91 14.46
CA LEU A 308 -15.46 23.34 13.08
C LEU A 308 -16.82 23.00 12.53
N CYS A 309 -17.39 23.93 11.74
CA CYS A 309 -18.54 23.67 10.88
C CYS A 309 -18.07 23.78 9.42
N VAL A 310 -17.89 22.63 8.77
CA VAL A 310 -17.41 22.55 7.38
C VAL A 310 -18.61 22.69 6.44
N THR A 311 -18.61 23.73 5.63
CA THR A 311 -19.64 23.98 4.64
C THR A 311 -19.02 24.02 3.24
N ALA A 312 -19.52 23.20 2.32
CA ALA A 312 -19.07 23.23 0.93
C ALA A 312 -19.62 24.50 0.24
N PRO A 313 -18.77 25.32 -0.41
CA PRO A 313 -19.23 26.45 -1.19
C PRO A 313 -20.06 25.97 -2.39
N PRO A 314 -21.01 26.81 -2.91
CA PRO A 314 -21.95 26.40 -3.94
C PRO A 314 -21.32 25.80 -5.20
N HIS A 315 -20.19 26.34 -5.65
CA HIS A 315 -19.48 25.82 -6.81
C HIS A 315 -18.91 24.40 -6.59
N LYS A 316 -18.46 24.09 -5.37
CA LYS A 316 -18.03 22.73 -5.01
C LYS A 316 -19.21 21.79 -4.88
N ALA A 317 -20.33 22.25 -4.29
CA ALA A 317 -21.56 21.47 -4.23
C ALA A 317 -22.12 21.13 -5.62
N ALA A 318 -21.99 22.04 -6.59
CA ALA A 318 -22.36 21.79 -7.98
C ALA A 318 -21.47 20.73 -8.66
N LEU A 319 -20.15 20.73 -8.38
CA LEU A 319 -19.20 19.77 -8.96
C LEU A 319 -19.28 18.38 -8.32
N PHE A 320 -19.52 18.29 -7.03
CA PHE A 320 -19.36 17.06 -6.22
C PHE A 320 -20.67 16.54 -5.62
N GLY A 321 -21.78 17.22 -5.86
CA GLY A 321 -23.09 16.91 -5.30
C GLY A 321 -23.27 17.40 -3.86
N SER A 322 -24.52 17.70 -3.51
CA SER A 322 -24.89 18.18 -2.16
C SER A 322 -24.89 17.07 -1.11
N ALA A 323 -24.87 15.82 -1.52
CA ALA A 323 -25.02 14.64 -0.65
C ALA A 323 -23.69 13.93 -0.32
N GLY A 324 -22.54 14.52 -0.67
CA GLY A 324 -21.23 13.91 -0.41
C GLY A 324 -21.00 12.62 -1.19
N GLY A 325 -21.43 12.57 -2.45
CA GLY A 325 -21.07 11.48 -3.35
C GLY A 325 -21.76 10.14 -3.08
N ARG A 326 -23.08 10.14 -2.81
CA ARG A 326 -23.89 8.93 -2.83
C ARG A 326 -24.43 8.63 -4.20
#